data_43562b613d075f186cbb42bb53ea3de7
#
_entry.id   43562b613d075f186cbb42bb53ea3de7
#
_cell.length_a   1.000
_cell.length_b   1.000
_cell.length_c   1.000
_cell.angle_alpha   90.00
_cell.angle_beta   90.00
_cell.angle_gamma   90.00
#
_symmetry.space_group_name_H-M   'P 1'
#
loop_
_entity.id
_entity.type
_entity.pdbx_description
1 polymer ?
#
loop_
_entity_poly.entity_id
_entity_poly.type
_entity_poly.pdbx_seq_one_letter_code
_entity_poly.pdbx_strand_id
1 'polypeptide(L)'
;MLQNAFVNTTGSEKGKLATTTVIAIGTDGQTIRVSTNWDIDSNDPNADDKAETILYNALHKSGFVSQANVDAFKNPDIRQGGSIISSSKVGPSVAKDITKNAIISVGLALLCIFLYILLRFRNVGFSVGSILALAIDTTMVVGLFSLCYGWIGFSLEIDQAFIGAILTVIGYDINDSVVVFDRIRENLRLHPKGDKQKLFNDSINETLARTINTSVSTLIVLLAIFILGGDSIRSFSFAMIVGVVVGTLSSIFLASPIAYIVLGKKINNMEDNAEQPVAAEPVKA
;
A
#
# COMPACT_ATOMS: atom_id res chain seq x y z
N MET A 1 -4.27 -31.78 -3.18
CA MET A 1 -3.26 -32.79 -2.85
C MET A 1 -2.08 -32.15 -2.11
N LEU A 2 -1.44 -31.12 -2.63
CA LEU A 2 -0.35 -30.39 -1.95
C LEU A 2 -0.76 -29.79 -0.60
N GLN A 3 -1.97 -29.28 -0.45
CA GLN A 3 -2.48 -28.72 0.79
C GLN A 3 -2.51 -29.73 1.93
N ASN A 4 -2.63 -31.01 1.65
CA ASN A 4 -2.66 -32.09 2.67
C ASN A 4 -1.29 -32.77 2.87
N ALA A 5 -0.25 -32.34 2.15
CA ALA A 5 1.07 -32.94 2.25
C ALA A 5 1.87 -32.43 3.46
N PHE A 6 1.57 -31.20 3.89
CA PHE A 6 2.31 -30.54 4.97
C PHE A 6 1.56 -30.67 6.31
N VAL A 7 1.99 -31.61 7.13
CA VAL A 7 1.50 -31.77 8.52
C VAL A 7 2.57 -31.29 9.47
N ASN A 8 2.25 -30.33 10.33
CA ASN A 8 3.19 -29.77 11.30
C ASN A 8 3.72 -30.86 12.26
N THR A 9 5.03 -30.89 12.44
CA THR A 9 5.71 -31.89 13.31
C THR A 9 6.14 -31.31 14.65
N THR A 10 6.16 -29.97 14.75
CA THR A 10 6.64 -29.24 15.95
C THR A 10 5.65 -28.16 16.39
N GLY A 11 5.86 -27.62 17.59
CA GLY A 11 5.10 -26.48 18.12
C GLY A 11 3.67 -26.77 18.58
N SER A 12 2.90 -25.72 18.79
CA SER A 12 1.49 -25.76 19.22
C SER A 12 0.54 -26.34 18.16
N GLU A 13 0.96 -26.35 16.90
CA GLU A 13 0.19 -26.84 15.74
C GLU A 13 0.56 -28.26 15.32
N LYS A 14 1.34 -29.00 16.15
CA LYS A 14 1.75 -30.38 15.88
C LYS A 14 0.55 -31.27 15.55
N GLY A 15 0.65 -31.97 14.42
CA GLY A 15 -0.42 -32.87 13.92
C GLY A 15 -1.53 -32.18 13.13
N LYS A 16 -1.54 -30.84 13.04
CA LYS A 16 -2.46 -30.10 12.18
C LYS A 16 -1.86 -29.90 10.79
N LEU A 17 -2.73 -29.75 9.80
CA LEU A 17 -2.30 -29.38 8.44
C LEU A 17 -1.76 -27.95 8.45
N ALA A 18 -0.61 -27.76 7.81
CA ALA A 18 -0.08 -26.46 7.55
C ALA A 18 -0.91 -25.73 6.49
N THR A 19 -1.10 -24.42 6.65
CA THR A 19 -1.71 -23.61 5.62
C THR A 19 -0.77 -23.58 4.41
N THR A 20 -1.23 -24.14 3.28
CA THR A 20 -0.44 -24.22 2.06
C THR A 20 -1.22 -23.61 0.92
N THR A 21 -0.64 -22.59 0.29
CA THR A 21 -1.19 -21.90 -0.88
C THR A 21 -0.38 -22.28 -2.11
N VAL A 22 -1.05 -22.60 -3.20
CA VAL A 22 -0.43 -22.96 -4.47
C VAL A 22 -0.95 -21.99 -5.54
N ILE A 23 -0.06 -21.27 -6.17
CA ILE A 23 -0.38 -20.26 -7.19
C ILE A 23 0.43 -20.58 -8.44
N ALA A 24 -0.22 -20.60 -9.60
CA ALA A 24 0.47 -20.70 -10.89
C ALA A 24 1.15 -19.36 -11.20
N ILE A 25 2.41 -19.43 -11.65
CA ILE A 25 3.25 -18.28 -11.97
C ILE A 25 3.54 -18.29 -13.47
N GLY A 26 3.43 -17.12 -14.10
CA GLY A 26 3.70 -16.97 -15.53
C GLY A 26 2.51 -17.33 -16.41
N THR A 27 2.62 -16.96 -17.69
CA THR A 27 1.58 -17.19 -18.70
C THR A 27 1.63 -18.58 -19.32
N ASP A 28 2.73 -19.29 -19.08
CA ASP A 28 2.99 -20.65 -19.62
C ASP A 28 2.45 -21.77 -18.73
N GLY A 29 2.03 -21.47 -17.50
CA GLY A 29 1.49 -22.44 -16.55
C GLY A 29 2.50 -23.52 -16.10
N GLN A 30 3.79 -23.34 -16.40
CA GLN A 30 4.83 -24.33 -16.08
C GLN A 30 5.48 -24.10 -14.72
N THR A 31 5.25 -22.94 -14.11
CA THR A 31 5.83 -22.58 -12.82
C THR A 31 4.73 -22.40 -11.79
N ILE A 32 4.94 -22.97 -10.61
CA ILE A 32 4.04 -22.80 -9.47
C ILE A 32 4.81 -22.26 -8.28
N ARG A 33 4.17 -21.39 -7.50
CA ARG A 33 4.63 -20.98 -6.17
C ARG A 33 3.85 -21.77 -5.13
N VAL A 34 4.58 -22.42 -4.25
CA VAL A 34 4.02 -23.11 -3.08
C VAL A 34 4.47 -22.36 -1.84
N SER A 35 3.53 -21.72 -1.14
CA SER A 35 3.79 -21.04 0.13
C SER A 35 3.16 -21.86 1.25
N THR A 36 3.93 -22.19 2.29
CA THR A 36 3.44 -22.96 3.43
C THR A 36 4.00 -22.41 4.75
N ASN A 37 3.19 -22.51 5.81
CA ASN A 37 3.62 -22.21 7.18
C ASN A 37 4.06 -23.47 7.96
N TRP A 38 4.44 -24.54 7.23
CA TRP A 38 4.85 -25.81 7.84
C TRP A 38 6.05 -25.62 8.77
N ASP A 39 5.88 -26.06 10.01
CA ASP A 39 6.89 -26.00 11.08
C ASP A 39 7.64 -24.65 11.15
N ILE A 40 6.95 -23.56 10.89
CA ILE A 40 7.53 -22.21 10.78
C ILE A 40 8.20 -21.75 12.08
N ASP A 41 7.71 -22.23 13.23
CA ASP A 41 8.25 -21.95 14.56
C ASP A 41 9.41 -22.89 14.96
N SER A 42 9.79 -23.82 14.06
CA SER A 42 10.88 -24.76 14.33
C SER A 42 12.23 -24.07 14.21
N ASN A 43 13.08 -24.30 15.22
CA ASN A 43 14.50 -23.91 15.19
C ASN A 43 15.39 -24.98 14.52
N ASP A 44 14.80 -25.95 13.82
CA ASP A 44 15.55 -26.98 13.11
C ASP A 44 16.27 -26.36 11.90
N PRO A 45 17.61 -26.39 11.84
CA PRO A 45 18.36 -25.87 10.70
C PRO A 45 18.06 -26.62 9.38
N ASN A 46 17.55 -27.86 9.47
CA ASN A 46 17.20 -28.68 8.31
C ASN A 46 15.70 -28.62 7.96
N ALA A 47 14.94 -27.69 8.53
CA ALA A 47 13.50 -27.58 8.26
C ALA A 47 13.21 -27.33 6.77
N ASP A 48 14.04 -26.55 6.10
CA ASP A 48 13.88 -26.22 4.67
C ASP A 48 14.09 -27.47 3.81
N ASP A 49 15.16 -28.23 4.07
CA ASP A 49 15.44 -29.50 3.40
C ASP A 49 14.30 -30.53 3.55
N LYS A 50 13.70 -30.58 4.74
CA LYS A 50 12.54 -31.45 5.01
C LYS A 50 11.30 -30.97 4.24
N ALA A 51 11.04 -29.64 4.22
CA ALA A 51 9.92 -29.07 3.48
C ALA A 51 10.03 -29.34 1.97
N GLU A 52 11.23 -29.17 1.41
CA GLU A 52 11.52 -29.47 -0.01
C GLU A 52 11.37 -30.97 -0.32
N THR A 53 11.76 -31.84 0.62
CA THR A 53 11.57 -33.28 0.48
C THR A 53 10.09 -33.68 0.52
N ILE A 54 9.29 -33.07 1.42
CA ILE A 54 7.83 -33.27 1.46
C ILE A 54 7.20 -32.81 0.15
N LEU A 55 7.60 -31.65 -0.35
CA LEU A 55 7.13 -31.09 -1.61
C LEU A 55 7.46 -32.03 -2.78
N TYR A 56 8.70 -32.51 -2.86
CA TYR A 56 9.10 -33.49 -3.87
C TYR A 56 8.23 -34.73 -3.84
N ASN A 57 8.06 -35.35 -2.66
CA ASN A 57 7.28 -36.57 -2.51
C ASN A 57 5.81 -36.37 -2.93
N ALA A 58 5.22 -35.21 -2.61
CA ALA A 58 3.84 -34.90 -2.98
C ALA A 58 3.70 -34.67 -4.50
N LEU A 59 4.63 -33.93 -5.11
CA LEU A 59 4.62 -33.64 -6.56
C LEU A 59 4.97 -34.87 -7.40
N HIS A 60 5.95 -35.68 -6.97
CA HIS A 60 6.33 -36.92 -7.64
C HIS A 60 5.19 -37.96 -7.60
N LYS A 61 4.52 -38.11 -6.43
CA LYS A 61 3.35 -38.98 -6.30
C LYS A 61 2.17 -38.57 -7.18
N SER A 62 2.05 -37.29 -7.49
CA SER A 62 0.99 -36.76 -8.37
C SER A 62 1.36 -36.75 -9.85
N GLY A 63 2.60 -37.14 -10.21
CA GLY A 63 3.07 -37.17 -11.58
C GLY A 63 3.47 -35.79 -12.17
N PHE A 64 3.46 -34.74 -11.34
CA PHE A 64 3.87 -33.40 -11.78
C PHE A 64 5.39 -33.23 -11.90
N VAL A 65 6.14 -34.02 -11.15
CA VAL A 65 7.61 -34.05 -11.19
C VAL A 65 8.07 -35.43 -11.61
N SER A 66 8.91 -35.48 -12.62
CA SER A 66 9.49 -36.73 -13.15
C SER A 66 10.94 -36.95 -12.77
N GLN A 67 11.51 -36.10 -11.89
CA GLN A 67 12.86 -36.24 -11.38
C GLN A 67 13.01 -37.54 -10.58
N ALA A 68 14.15 -38.22 -10.77
CA ALA A 68 14.41 -39.54 -10.16
C ALA A 68 14.74 -39.44 -8.65
N ASN A 69 15.23 -38.31 -8.18
CA ASN A 69 15.65 -38.11 -6.80
C ASN A 69 15.45 -36.67 -6.33
N VAL A 70 15.47 -36.46 -5.00
CA VAL A 70 15.27 -35.18 -4.35
C VAL A 70 16.38 -34.18 -4.70
N ASP A 71 17.63 -34.64 -4.85
CA ASP A 71 18.77 -33.76 -5.14
C ASP A 71 18.67 -33.14 -6.53
N ALA A 72 18.21 -33.89 -7.52
CA ALA A 72 17.93 -33.37 -8.84
C ALA A 72 16.75 -32.36 -8.83
N PHE A 73 15.73 -32.59 -8.01
CA PHE A 73 14.62 -31.66 -7.84
C PHE A 73 15.05 -30.35 -7.15
N LYS A 74 16.01 -30.40 -6.24
CA LYS A 74 16.55 -29.22 -5.56
C LYS A 74 17.51 -28.39 -6.41
N ASN A 75 17.98 -28.94 -7.53
CA ASN A 75 18.93 -28.25 -8.37
C ASN A 75 18.21 -27.29 -9.34
N PRO A 76 18.38 -25.95 -9.22
CA PRO A 76 17.70 -24.97 -10.06
C PRO A 76 18.17 -24.98 -11.52
N ASP A 77 19.32 -25.56 -11.81
CA ASP A 77 19.87 -25.66 -13.17
C ASP A 77 19.19 -26.76 -13.99
N ILE A 78 18.58 -27.75 -13.32
CA ILE A 78 17.89 -28.87 -13.98
C ILE A 78 16.42 -28.51 -14.14
N ARG A 79 16.06 -27.88 -15.26
CA ARG A 79 14.68 -27.46 -15.52
C ARG A 79 13.77 -28.55 -16.08
N GLN A 80 14.33 -29.56 -16.75
CA GLN A 80 13.57 -30.67 -17.34
C GLN A 80 13.12 -31.63 -16.25
N GLY A 81 11.81 -31.95 -16.23
CA GLY A 81 11.24 -32.89 -15.26
C GLY A 81 10.80 -32.24 -13.94
N GLY A 82 10.93 -30.92 -13.82
CA GLY A 82 10.52 -30.12 -12.65
C GLY A 82 11.64 -29.98 -11.61
N SER A 83 11.95 -28.76 -11.22
CA SER A 83 12.93 -28.45 -10.18
C SER A 83 12.52 -27.23 -9.38
N ILE A 84 13.11 -27.05 -8.19
CA ILE A 84 12.97 -25.83 -7.41
C ILE A 84 13.80 -24.73 -8.07
N ILE A 85 13.15 -23.67 -8.54
CA ILE A 85 13.81 -22.51 -9.13
C ILE A 85 14.34 -21.58 -8.03
N SER A 86 13.58 -21.41 -6.96
CA SER A 86 13.94 -20.57 -5.84
C SER A 86 13.23 -21.05 -4.59
N SER A 87 13.93 -21.08 -3.47
CA SER A 87 13.39 -21.39 -2.14
C SER A 87 13.75 -20.25 -1.19
N SER A 88 12.79 -19.80 -0.37
CA SER A 88 13.02 -18.78 0.63
C SER A 88 12.19 -19.04 1.88
N LYS A 89 12.79 -18.82 3.05
CA LYS A 89 12.13 -18.92 4.34
C LYS A 89 12.08 -17.57 5.03
N VAL A 90 10.91 -17.19 5.47
CA VAL A 90 10.72 -16.01 6.31
C VAL A 90 10.31 -16.48 7.71
N GLY A 91 11.21 -16.40 8.67
CA GLY A 91 10.92 -16.77 10.06
C GLY A 91 9.91 -15.82 10.71
N PRO A 92 9.17 -16.26 11.76
CA PRO A 92 8.16 -15.45 12.45
C PRO A 92 8.72 -14.15 13.04
N SER A 93 9.96 -14.15 13.50
CA SER A 93 10.66 -12.96 13.99
C SER A 93 10.85 -11.93 12.87
N VAL A 94 11.31 -12.38 11.69
CA VAL A 94 11.52 -11.51 10.53
C VAL A 94 10.18 -10.96 10.03
N ALA A 95 9.12 -11.76 9.97
CA ALA A 95 7.80 -11.31 9.59
C ALA A 95 7.25 -10.24 10.55
N LYS A 96 7.44 -10.43 11.88
CA LYS A 96 7.07 -9.40 12.87
C LYS A 96 7.88 -8.13 12.73
N ASP A 97 9.18 -8.24 12.45
CA ASP A 97 10.04 -7.07 12.25
C ASP A 97 9.67 -6.30 10.98
N ILE A 98 9.35 -7.01 9.88
CA ILE A 98 8.84 -6.39 8.64
C ILE A 98 7.56 -5.61 8.92
N THR A 99 6.58 -6.23 9.59
CA THR A 99 5.30 -5.58 9.90
C THR A 99 5.49 -4.38 10.82
N LYS A 100 6.29 -4.52 11.88
CA LYS A 100 6.60 -3.42 12.81
C LYS A 100 7.27 -2.26 12.08
N ASN A 101 8.29 -2.55 11.29
CA ASN A 101 9.03 -1.54 10.54
C ASN A 101 8.16 -0.88 9.48
N ALA A 102 7.22 -1.59 8.86
CA ALA A 102 6.23 -1.04 7.93
C ALA A 102 5.37 0.03 8.61
N ILE A 103 4.78 -0.30 9.77
CA ILE A 103 3.93 0.64 10.52
C ILE A 103 4.73 1.87 10.94
N ILE A 104 5.96 1.69 11.44
CA ILE A 104 6.84 2.79 11.83
C ILE A 104 7.19 3.67 10.61
N SER A 105 7.53 3.06 9.47
CA SER A 105 7.91 3.78 8.26
C SER A 105 6.75 4.60 7.69
N VAL A 106 5.55 4.04 7.63
CA VAL A 106 4.34 4.75 7.18
C VAL A 106 4.02 5.89 8.16
N GLY A 107 4.05 5.63 9.46
CA GLY A 107 3.81 6.67 10.48
C GLY A 107 4.82 7.82 10.40
N LEU A 108 6.11 7.50 10.22
CA LEU A 108 7.15 8.50 10.04
C LEU A 108 6.98 9.29 8.75
N ALA A 109 6.65 8.62 7.63
CA ALA A 109 6.37 9.28 6.36
C ALA A 109 5.21 10.28 6.49
N LEU A 110 4.09 9.86 7.09
CA LEU A 110 2.95 10.75 7.34
C LEU A 110 3.32 11.93 8.23
N LEU A 111 4.12 11.71 9.27
CA LEU A 111 4.59 12.80 10.15
C LEU A 111 5.48 13.80 9.37
N CYS A 112 6.43 13.32 8.59
CA CYS A 112 7.29 14.17 7.77
C CYS A 112 6.48 14.97 6.75
N ILE A 113 5.50 14.35 6.11
CA ILE A 113 4.59 15.01 5.16
C ILE A 113 3.75 16.06 5.87
N PHE A 114 3.21 15.75 7.05
CA PHE A 114 2.47 16.72 7.87
C PHE A 114 3.31 17.98 8.13
N LEU A 115 4.54 17.80 8.60
CA LEU A 115 5.45 18.90 8.87
C LEU A 115 5.82 19.67 7.59
N TYR A 116 6.07 18.96 6.50
CA TYR A 116 6.35 19.60 5.20
C TYR A 116 5.18 20.49 4.75
N ILE A 117 3.95 20.00 4.78
CA ILE A 117 2.76 20.77 4.38
C ILE A 117 2.51 21.93 5.34
N LEU A 118 2.70 21.72 6.64
CA LEU A 118 2.57 22.76 7.65
C LEU A 118 3.55 23.92 7.39
N LEU A 119 4.79 23.62 7.08
CA LEU A 119 5.82 24.60 6.75
C LEU A 119 5.55 25.29 5.40
N ARG A 120 5.12 24.51 4.40
CA ARG A 120 4.89 24.98 3.03
C ARG A 120 3.67 25.91 2.92
N PHE A 121 2.58 25.58 3.57
CA PHE A 121 1.31 26.32 3.50
C PHE A 121 1.06 27.22 4.71
N ARG A 122 1.80 27.01 5.80
CA ARG A 122 1.65 27.74 7.08
C ARG A 122 0.20 27.71 7.61
N ASN A 123 -0.52 26.67 7.30
CA ASN A 123 -1.92 26.49 7.68
C ASN A 123 -2.20 25.04 8.05
N VAL A 124 -2.70 24.84 9.26
CA VAL A 124 -3.03 23.51 9.81
C VAL A 124 -4.14 22.81 9.03
N GLY A 125 -5.08 23.54 8.43
CA GLY A 125 -6.20 22.97 7.68
C GLY A 125 -5.71 22.12 6.49
N PHE A 126 -4.76 22.62 5.73
CA PHE A 126 -4.17 21.87 4.62
C PHE A 126 -3.38 20.64 5.10
N SER A 127 -2.63 20.77 6.19
CA SER A 127 -1.86 19.65 6.75
C SER A 127 -2.77 18.54 7.25
N VAL A 128 -3.83 18.87 7.98
CA VAL A 128 -4.81 17.89 8.48
C VAL A 128 -5.56 17.25 7.33
N GLY A 129 -6.00 18.03 6.34
CA GLY A 129 -6.68 17.52 5.15
C GLY A 129 -5.85 16.48 4.39
N SER A 130 -4.56 16.80 4.14
CA SER A 130 -3.65 15.86 3.48
C SER A 130 -3.44 14.58 4.26
N ILE A 131 -3.13 14.68 5.55
CA ILE A 131 -2.80 13.50 6.35
C ILE A 131 -3.98 12.56 6.51
N LEU A 132 -5.18 13.09 6.73
CA LEU A 132 -6.37 12.25 6.81
C LEU A 132 -6.66 11.56 5.47
N ALA A 133 -6.51 12.27 4.36
CA ALA A 133 -6.66 11.68 3.04
C ALA A 133 -5.65 10.55 2.81
N LEU A 134 -4.35 10.80 3.01
CA LEU A 134 -3.29 9.80 2.85
C LEU A 134 -3.44 8.58 3.78
N ALA A 135 -3.92 8.78 5.01
CA ALA A 135 -4.20 7.68 5.93
C ALA A 135 -5.36 6.80 5.44
N ILE A 136 -6.41 7.42 4.89
CA ILE A 136 -7.53 6.71 4.28
C ILE A 136 -7.06 5.95 3.03
N ASP A 137 -6.27 6.59 2.16
CA ASP A 137 -5.75 5.99 0.92
C ASP A 137 -4.88 4.76 1.24
N THR A 138 -3.97 4.90 2.18
CA THR A 138 -3.15 3.78 2.67
C THR A 138 -4.02 2.63 3.19
N THR A 139 -5.04 2.95 3.99
CA THR A 139 -5.97 1.96 4.54
C THR A 139 -6.77 1.27 3.44
N MET A 140 -7.22 2.02 2.42
CA MET A 140 -7.94 1.45 1.28
C MET A 140 -7.07 0.52 0.45
N VAL A 141 -5.79 0.86 0.19
CA VAL A 141 -4.88 -0.02 -0.54
C VAL A 141 -4.65 -1.32 0.22
N VAL A 142 -4.36 -1.25 1.53
CA VAL A 142 -4.18 -2.43 2.39
C VAL A 142 -5.47 -3.25 2.45
N GLY A 143 -6.63 -2.60 2.57
CA GLY A 143 -7.94 -3.25 2.59
C GLY A 143 -8.26 -3.99 1.30
N LEU A 144 -7.97 -3.39 0.14
CA LEU A 144 -8.15 -4.05 -1.17
C LEU A 144 -7.19 -5.22 -1.35
N PHE A 145 -5.94 -5.12 -0.92
CA PHE A 145 -5.01 -6.25 -0.90
C PHE A 145 -5.54 -7.42 -0.08
N SER A 146 -6.04 -7.14 1.13
CA SER A 146 -6.62 -8.16 2.01
C SER A 146 -7.89 -8.78 1.41
N LEU A 147 -8.74 -7.97 0.79
CA LEU A 147 -9.99 -8.43 0.16
C LEU A 147 -9.72 -9.30 -1.07
N CYS A 148 -8.74 -8.92 -1.88
CA CYS A 148 -8.38 -9.64 -3.10
C CYS A 148 -7.49 -10.87 -2.86
N TYR A 149 -6.99 -11.04 -1.62
CA TYR A 149 -6.14 -12.17 -1.26
C TYR A 149 -6.83 -13.51 -1.53
N GLY A 150 -6.17 -14.38 -2.28
CA GLY A 150 -6.69 -15.69 -2.66
C GLY A 150 -7.71 -15.72 -3.81
N TRP A 151 -8.15 -14.56 -4.33
CA TRP A 151 -9.09 -14.47 -5.46
C TRP A 151 -8.36 -14.20 -6.78
N ILE A 152 -7.22 -13.56 -6.72
CA ILE A 152 -6.42 -13.16 -7.89
C ILE A 152 -5.28 -14.17 -8.08
N GLY A 153 -4.97 -14.50 -9.34
CA GLY A 153 -4.00 -15.52 -9.73
C GLY A 153 -2.51 -15.14 -9.53
N PHE A 154 -2.21 -14.13 -8.70
CA PHE A 154 -0.84 -13.79 -8.31
C PHE A 154 -0.78 -13.50 -6.79
N SER A 155 0.44 -13.51 -6.22
CA SER A 155 0.63 -13.33 -4.78
C SER A 155 0.33 -11.89 -4.36
N LEU A 156 -0.53 -11.72 -3.36
CA LEU A 156 -0.81 -10.45 -2.68
C LEU A 156 -0.26 -10.47 -1.25
N GLU A 157 0.99 -10.92 -1.10
CA GLU A 157 1.67 -10.92 0.20
C GLU A 157 2.14 -9.51 0.57
N ILE A 158 2.04 -9.19 1.85
CA ILE A 158 2.56 -7.93 2.40
C ILE A 158 4.05 -8.12 2.67
N ASP A 159 4.84 -7.96 1.64
CA ASP A 159 6.29 -8.08 1.65
C ASP A 159 6.97 -6.69 1.65
N GLN A 160 8.30 -6.68 1.53
CA GLN A 160 9.06 -5.42 1.45
C GLN A 160 8.74 -4.61 0.18
N ALA A 161 8.41 -5.28 -0.92
CA ALA A 161 8.03 -4.60 -2.16
C ALA A 161 6.68 -3.89 -2.01
N PHE A 162 5.71 -4.53 -1.34
CA PHE A 162 4.43 -3.91 -1.01
C PHE A 162 4.61 -2.67 -0.11
N ILE A 163 5.48 -2.73 0.92
CA ILE A 163 5.77 -1.59 1.78
C ILE A 163 6.37 -0.45 0.95
N GLY A 164 7.30 -0.77 0.05
CA GLY A 164 7.86 0.21 -0.89
C GLY A 164 6.81 0.84 -1.80
N ALA A 165 5.83 0.04 -2.28
CA ALA A 165 4.70 0.55 -3.06
C ALA A 165 3.86 1.55 -2.25
N ILE A 166 3.47 1.20 -1.02
CA ILE A 166 2.68 2.09 -0.14
C ILE A 166 3.40 3.42 0.09
N LEU A 167 4.69 3.39 0.43
CA LEU A 167 5.47 4.62 0.63
C LEU A 167 5.58 5.46 -0.64
N THR A 168 5.67 4.81 -1.80
CA THR A 168 5.71 5.48 -3.10
C THR A 168 4.36 6.11 -3.44
N VAL A 169 3.24 5.40 -3.18
CA VAL A 169 1.88 5.93 -3.34
C VAL A 169 1.68 7.16 -2.48
N ILE A 170 2.03 7.10 -1.19
CA ILE A 170 1.93 8.25 -0.28
C ILE A 170 2.70 9.46 -0.85
N GLY A 171 3.92 9.23 -1.38
CA GLY A 171 4.72 10.28 -2.00
C GLY A 171 4.14 10.83 -3.30
N TYR A 172 3.43 9.98 -4.07
CA TYR A 172 2.76 10.38 -5.30
C TYR A 172 1.48 11.20 -5.00
N ASP A 173 0.63 10.74 -4.10
CA ASP A 173 -0.66 11.33 -3.78
C ASP A 173 -0.52 12.73 -3.18
N ILE A 174 0.55 12.97 -2.41
CA ILE A 174 0.80 14.29 -1.86
C ILE A 174 1.05 15.34 -2.94
N ASN A 175 1.63 14.94 -4.08
CA ASN A 175 1.89 15.87 -5.18
C ASN A 175 0.58 16.44 -5.75
N ASP A 176 -0.45 15.63 -5.92
CA ASP A 176 -1.75 16.08 -6.40
C ASP A 176 -2.44 16.99 -5.38
N SER A 177 -2.44 16.60 -4.11
CA SER A 177 -2.99 17.42 -3.02
C SER A 177 -2.31 18.80 -2.92
N VAL A 178 -0.99 18.86 -3.07
CA VAL A 178 -0.22 20.11 -3.04
C VAL A 178 -0.60 21.04 -4.19
N VAL A 179 -0.82 20.51 -5.40
CA VAL A 179 -1.24 21.29 -6.57
C VAL A 179 -2.60 21.93 -6.34
N VAL A 180 -3.56 21.16 -5.84
CA VAL A 180 -4.92 21.68 -5.53
C VAL A 180 -4.83 22.74 -4.42
N PHE A 181 -4.06 22.49 -3.37
CA PHE A 181 -3.91 23.44 -2.25
C PHE A 181 -3.19 24.73 -2.63
N ASP A 182 -2.18 24.65 -3.49
CA ASP A 182 -1.54 25.87 -4.03
C ASP A 182 -2.55 26.73 -4.79
N ARG A 183 -3.41 26.11 -5.61
CA ARG A 183 -4.46 26.84 -6.34
C ARG A 183 -5.53 27.42 -5.41
N ILE A 184 -5.98 26.66 -4.43
CA ILE A 184 -6.92 27.14 -3.39
C ILE A 184 -6.30 28.35 -2.67
N ARG A 185 -5.04 28.25 -2.25
CA ARG A 185 -4.34 29.33 -1.56
C ARG A 185 -4.20 30.58 -2.44
N GLU A 186 -3.92 30.40 -3.72
CA GLU A 186 -3.82 31.49 -4.68
C GLU A 186 -5.19 32.21 -4.82
N ASN A 187 -6.27 31.47 -5.06
CA ASN A 187 -7.60 32.02 -5.20
C ASN A 187 -8.12 32.72 -3.94
N LEU A 188 -7.82 32.16 -2.76
CA LEU A 188 -8.13 32.83 -1.48
C LEU A 188 -7.36 34.15 -1.28
N ARG A 189 -6.14 34.26 -1.80
CA ARG A 189 -5.37 35.51 -1.74
C ARG A 189 -5.85 36.55 -2.74
N LEU A 190 -6.25 36.15 -3.94
CA LEU A 190 -6.76 37.04 -4.99
C LEU A 190 -8.16 37.57 -4.65
N HIS A 191 -8.98 36.77 -3.96
CA HIS A 191 -10.37 37.09 -3.64
C HIS A 191 -10.63 36.95 -2.14
N PRO A 192 -10.06 37.81 -1.27
CA PRO A 192 -10.16 37.66 0.19
C PRO A 192 -11.58 37.76 0.75
N LYS A 193 -12.46 38.52 0.06
CA LYS A 193 -13.88 38.69 0.41
C LYS A 193 -14.82 37.77 -0.39
N GLY A 194 -14.29 36.86 -1.21
CA GLY A 194 -15.09 35.94 -2.01
C GLY A 194 -15.68 34.81 -1.18
N ASP A 195 -16.75 34.21 -1.72
CA ASP A 195 -17.32 33.00 -1.12
C ASP A 195 -16.29 31.86 -1.14
N LYS A 196 -15.87 31.44 0.04
CA LYS A 196 -14.83 30.43 0.24
C LYS A 196 -15.21 29.09 -0.36
N GLN A 197 -16.47 28.67 -0.24
CA GLN A 197 -16.95 27.42 -0.81
C GLN A 197 -16.80 27.43 -2.35
N LYS A 198 -17.19 28.54 -2.96
CA LYS A 198 -17.05 28.71 -4.42
C LYS A 198 -15.59 28.73 -4.83
N LEU A 199 -14.71 29.45 -4.10
CA LEU A 199 -13.27 29.50 -4.41
C LEU A 199 -12.59 28.15 -4.31
N PHE A 200 -12.96 27.32 -3.32
CA PHE A 200 -12.46 25.94 -3.23
C PHE A 200 -12.91 25.10 -4.42
N ASN A 201 -14.20 25.16 -4.77
CA ASN A 201 -14.75 24.41 -5.89
C ASN A 201 -14.13 24.82 -7.24
N ASP A 202 -14.00 26.13 -7.47
CA ASP A 202 -13.37 26.66 -8.68
C ASP A 202 -11.90 26.22 -8.77
N SER A 203 -11.15 26.27 -7.66
CA SER A 203 -9.75 25.83 -7.61
C SER A 203 -9.58 24.34 -7.92
N ILE A 204 -10.47 23.48 -7.40
CA ILE A 204 -10.48 22.05 -7.71
C ILE A 204 -10.74 21.84 -9.21
N ASN A 205 -11.76 22.52 -9.77
CA ASN A 205 -12.09 22.40 -11.19
C ASN A 205 -10.95 22.87 -12.11
N GLU A 206 -10.27 23.95 -11.75
CA GLU A 206 -9.14 24.48 -12.52
C GLU A 206 -7.93 23.53 -12.53
N THR A 207 -7.73 22.73 -11.48
CA THR A 207 -6.63 21.77 -11.39
C THR A 207 -6.99 20.37 -11.86
N LEU A 208 -8.29 20.08 -12.03
CA LEU A 208 -8.82 18.74 -12.30
C LEU A 208 -8.19 18.10 -13.56
N ALA A 209 -8.12 18.84 -14.67
CA ALA A 209 -7.56 18.32 -15.91
C ALA A 209 -6.07 17.94 -15.76
N ARG A 210 -5.30 18.71 -15.00
CA ARG A 210 -3.89 18.42 -14.71
C ARG A 210 -3.76 17.15 -13.87
N THR A 211 -4.51 17.05 -12.78
CA THR A 211 -4.50 15.90 -11.88
C THR A 211 -4.89 14.61 -12.61
N ILE A 212 -5.94 14.64 -13.42
CA ILE A 212 -6.35 13.48 -14.21
C ILE A 212 -5.27 13.10 -15.23
N ASN A 213 -4.69 14.06 -15.96
CA ASN A 213 -3.67 13.76 -16.96
C ASN A 213 -2.41 13.15 -16.35
N THR A 214 -1.96 13.64 -15.20
CA THR A 214 -0.79 13.05 -14.49
C THR A 214 -1.08 11.64 -14.04
N SER A 215 -2.24 11.39 -13.46
CA SER A 215 -2.65 10.07 -12.97
C SER A 215 -2.84 9.08 -14.12
N VAL A 216 -3.50 9.48 -15.22
CA VAL A 216 -3.68 8.62 -16.41
C VAL A 216 -2.33 8.27 -17.02
N SER A 217 -1.41 9.22 -17.16
CA SER A 217 -0.07 8.96 -17.70
C SER A 217 0.69 7.93 -16.84
N THR A 218 0.62 8.05 -15.53
CA THR A 218 1.23 7.11 -14.59
C THR A 218 0.55 5.74 -14.65
N LEU A 219 -0.78 5.70 -14.71
CA LEU A 219 -1.54 4.45 -14.82
C LEU A 219 -1.21 3.68 -16.10
N ILE A 220 -1.01 4.35 -17.23
CA ILE A 220 -0.61 3.68 -18.49
C ILE A 220 0.72 2.93 -18.30
N VAL A 221 1.71 3.57 -17.67
CA VAL A 221 3.01 2.94 -17.40
C VAL A 221 2.86 1.78 -16.42
N LEU A 222 2.13 1.97 -15.33
CA LEU A 222 1.89 0.93 -14.33
C LEU A 222 1.12 -0.26 -14.90
N LEU A 223 0.14 -0.04 -15.77
CA LEU A 223 -0.58 -1.11 -16.48
C LEU A 223 0.34 -1.87 -17.43
N ALA A 224 1.23 -1.18 -18.15
CA ALA A 224 2.22 -1.86 -18.99
C ALA A 224 3.14 -2.76 -18.15
N ILE A 225 3.63 -2.26 -16.99
CA ILE A 225 4.45 -3.06 -16.07
C ILE A 225 3.63 -4.22 -15.48
N PHE A 226 2.36 -4.01 -15.13
CA PHE A 226 1.48 -5.05 -14.59
C PHE A 226 1.24 -6.19 -15.57
N ILE A 227 1.05 -5.87 -16.86
CA ILE A 227 0.76 -6.85 -17.91
C ILE A 227 2.04 -7.57 -18.36
N LEU A 228 3.13 -6.82 -18.59
CA LEU A 228 4.36 -7.32 -19.16
C LEU A 228 5.39 -7.76 -18.12
N GLY A 229 5.24 -7.31 -16.89
CA GLY A 229 6.12 -7.62 -15.77
C GLY A 229 5.96 -9.05 -15.26
N GLY A 230 7.01 -9.61 -14.68
CA GLY A 230 6.95 -10.89 -13.97
C GLY A 230 6.17 -10.81 -12.67
N ASP A 231 5.83 -11.98 -12.10
CA ASP A 231 4.96 -12.08 -10.92
C ASP A 231 5.46 -11.32 -9.69
N SER A 232 6.76 -11.21 -9.51
CA SER A 232 7.35 -10.42 -8.41
C SER A 232 7.02 -8.93 -8.49
N ILE A 233 6.81 -8.40 -9.70
CA ILE A 233 6.50 -6.98 -9.94
C ILE A 233 4.99 -6.75 -10.03
N ARG A 234 4.19 -7.78 -10.33
CA ARG A 234 2.74 -7.65 -10.45
C ARG A 234 2.08 -7.18 -9.17
N SER A 235 2.44 -7.76 -8.02
CA SER A 235 1.93 -7.36 -6.71
C SER A 235 2.23 -5.90 -6.42
N PHE A 236 3.48 -5.49 -6.62
CA PHE A 236 3.92 -4.09 -6.50
C PHE A 236 3.13 -3.16 -7.42
N SER A 237 3.04 -3.50 -8.73
CA SER A 237 2.33 -2.69 -9.72
C SER A 237 0.84 -2.58 -9.43
N PHE A 238 0.22 -3.66 -8.94
CA PHE A 238 -1.17 -3.66 -8.52
C PHE A 238 -1.41 -2.70 -7.35
N ALA A 239 -0.53 -2.73 -6.32
CA ALA A 239 -0.61 -1.78 -5.21
C ALA A 239 -0.50 -0.33 -5.68
N MET A 240 0.43 -0.06 -6.59
CA MET A 240 0.63 1.26 -7.18
C MET A 240 -0.59 1.72 -8.01
N ILE A 241 -1.16 0.84 -8.84
CA ILE A 241 -2.38 1.15 -9.64
C ILE A 241 -3.53 1.53 -8.72
N VAL A 242 -3.81 0.68 -7.72
CA VAL A 242 -4.87 0.94 -6.74
C VAL A 242 -4.61 2.25 -6.01
N GLY A 243 -3.37 2.46 -5.54
CA GLY A 243 -2.97 3.66 -4.83
C GLY A 243 -3.17 4.93 -5.67
N VAL A 244 -2.67 4.97 -6.91
CA VAL A 244 -2.81 6.13 -7.78
C VAL A 244 -4.28 6.44 -8.09
N VAL A 245 -5.12 5.42 -8.32
CA VAL A 245 -6.57 5.64 -8.54
C VAL A 245 -7.24 6.20 -7.29
N VAL A 246 -7.01 5.57 -6.15
CA VAL A 246 -7.61 5.99 -4.87
C VAL A 246 -7.11 7.39 -4.48
N GLY A 247 -5.80 7.64 -4.54
CA GLY A 247 -5.20 8.92 -4.19
C GLY A 247 -5.64 10.08 -5.08
N THR A 248 -5.79 9.83 -6.39
CA THR A 248 -6.35 10.85 -7.31
C THR A 248 -7.77 11.25 -6.91
N LEU A 249 -8.62 10.28 -6.57
CA LEU A 249 -9.97 10.57 -6.09
C LEU A 249 -9.95 11.23 -4.71
N SER A 250 -9.08 10.78 -3.82
CA SER A 250 -8.93 11.27 -2.46
C SER A 250 -8.45 12.72 -2.41
N SER A 251 -7.51 13.12 -3.27
CA SER A 251 -7.02 14.50 -3.33
C SER A 251 -8.15 15.50 -3.66
N ILE A 252 -9.09 15.08 -4.49
CA ILE A 252 -10.24 15.89 -4.91
C ILE A 252 -11.38 15.83 -3.87
N PHE A 253 -11.79 14.61 -3.49
CA PHE A 253 -13.02 14.39 -2.73
C PHE A 253 -12.82 14.31 -1.20
N LEU A 254 -11.59 14.12 -0.71
CA LEU A 254 -11.30 14.01 0.72
C LEU A 254 -10.38 15.14 1.20
N ALA A 255 -9.19 15.30 0.63
CA ALA A 255 -8.20 16.25 1.12
C ALA A 255 -8.73 17.69 1.09
N SER A 256 -9.32 18.10 -0.03
CA SER A 256 -9.83 19.47 -0.21
C SER A 256 -11.05 19.79 0.66
N PRO A 257 -12.11 18.96 0.73
CA PRO A 257 -13.22 19.19 1.64
C PRO A 257 -12.83 19.17 3.12
N ILE A 258 -11.95 18.27 3.55
CA ILE A 258 -11.46 18.24 4.93
C ILE A 258 -10.70 19.54 5.24
N ALA A 259 -9.83 19.97 4.34
CA ALA A 259 -9.11 21.23 4.48
C ALA A 259 -10.08 22.42 4.59
N TYR A 260 -11.13 22.44 3.78
CA TYR A 260 -12.18 23.47 3.84
C TYR A 260 -12.88 23.50 5.21
N ILE A 261 -13.29 22.34 5.75
CA ILE A 261 -13.98 22.24 7.05
C ILE A 261 -13.07 22.75 8.19
N VAL A 262 -11.80 22.35 8.18
CA VAL A 262 -10.83 22.77 9.21
C VAL A 262 -10.51 24.26 9.10
N LEU A 263 -10.38 24.77 7.88
CA LEU A 263 -10.10 26.17 7.60
C LEU A 263 -11.29 27.05 7.96
N GLY A 264 -12.51 26.64 7.59
CA GLY A 264 -13.75 27.38 7.84
C GLY A 264 -14.00 27.66 9.30
N LYS A 265 -13.80 26.66 10.17
CA LYS A 265 -13.92 26.85 11.63
C LYS A 265 -12.99 27.93 12.18
N LYS A 266 -11.78 28.04 11.64
CA LYS A 266 -10.80 29.05 12.11
C LYS A 266 -11.15 30.47 11.63
N ILE A 267 -11.74 30.59 10.46
CA ILE A 267 -12.08 31.89 9.86
C ILE A 267 -13.36 32.45 10.52
N ASN A 268 -14.37 31.61 10.76
CA ASN A 268 -15.58 32.06 11.49
C ASN A 268 -15.23 32.53 12.89
N ASN A 269 -14.32 31.84 13.60
CA ASN A 269 -13.85 32.29 14.91
C ASN A 269 -13.08 33.60 14.87
N MET A 270 -12.45 33.98 13.75
CA MET A 270 -11.77 35.27 13.59
C MET A 270 -12.78 36.38 13.25
N GLU A 271 -13.80 36.11 12.45
CA GLU A 271 -14.88 37.03 12.14
C GLU A 271 -15.71 37.32 13.40
N ASP A 272 -16.09 36.31 14.20
CA ASP A 272 -16.81 36.45 15.46
C ASP A 272 -16.01 37.28 16.50
N ASN A 273 -14.69 37.15 16.53
CA ASN A 273 -13.81 37.95 17.39
C ASN A 273 -13.58 39.38 16.88
N ALA A 274 -13.71 39.62 15.58
CA ALA A 274 -13.60 40.96 15.00
C ALA A 274 -14.90 41.78 15.10
N GLU A 275 -16.04 41.11 15.21
CA GLU A 275 -17.36 41.75 15.42
C GLU A 275 -17.68 42.03 16.90
N GLN A 276 -16.88 41.57 17.86
CA GLN A 276 -17.05 41.96 19.26
C GLN A 276 -16.67 43.45 19.36
N PRO A 277 -17.64 44.35 19.69
CA PRO A 277 -17.32 45.76 19.86
C PRO A 277 -16.31 45.89 21.00
N VAL A 278 -15.21 46.55 20.70
CA VAL A 278 -14.25 46.96 21.74
C VAL A 278 -15.05 47.73 22.79
N ALA A 279 -15.25 47.10 23.94
CA ALA A 279 -15.91 47.77 25.08
C ALA A 279 -15.15 49.05 25.33
N ALA A 280 -15.80 50.19 25.11
CA ALA A 280 -15.23 51.50 25.37
C ALA A 280 -14.80 51.56 26.84
N GLU A 281 -13.50 51.67 27.10
CA GLU A 281 -13.04 51.97 28.45
C GLU A 281 -13.70 53.24 28.93
N PRO A 282 -14.25 53.25 30.14
CA PRO A 282 -14.82 54.47 30.68
C PRO A 282 -13.72 55.48 30.90
N VAL A 283 -13.81 56.59 30.20
CA VAL A 283 -12.97 57.80 30.44
C VAL A 283 -13.12 58.18 31.90
N LYS A 284 -12.05 57.95 32.67
CA LYS A 284 -11.97 58.50 34.03
C LYS A 284 -11.86 60.04 33.95
N ALA A 285 -12.89 60.69 34.49
CA ALA A 285 -12.90 62.13 34.71
C ALA A 285 -12.04 62.51 35.89
#